data_59c793f772b5f416decf7810b2b8e5fb
#
_entry.id   59c793f772b5f416decf7810b2b8e5fb
#
_cell.length_a   1.000
_cell.length_b   1.000
_cell.length_c   1.000
_cell.angle_alpha   90.00
_cell.angle_beta   90.00
_cell.angle_gamma   90.00
#
_symmetry.space_group_name_H-M   'P 1'
#
loop_
_entity.id
_entity.type
_entity.pdbx_description
1 polymer ?
#
loop_
_entity_poly.entity_id
_entity_poly.type
_entity_poly.pdbx_seq_one_letter_code
_entity_poly.pdbx_strand_id
1 'polypeptide(L)'
;MPKMKLGAGMLAALVALAIGSRAEAVAADEALFRAIYQELVEINTTDSSGDTVRAAEAMAAHLRAAGLPVEDIRVISSAPRKGNLVARLRGTGARRPLLLLAHLDVVEAKREDWEFDPFKLLEVNGYFRGRGTIDDKAMAAIFTANLIRYVREGWTGERDLILALTADEEIANSPNNGVRWLLAHHRDLIDAEFAINEGGGGALRGGLPFRNNVQLAEKVNQTYQLEVKDPGGHSSIPRRENAIYRLAEGLRRLAAFEFPPRLNAVTRAYFERLAAIEDAEIAEAIKALLAGRSDRDALAPLSARPVYNAQMRTTCVATMLDAGHAENALPQTARATVNCRIVPDEPVEAVEQTLARVLDDPKIAISAKGEAVSSPPSPINAELMQTVARISTELWPGVPLVPTMSTGYTDSRWLRSAGIPAYGVSGLFSDPGNNGVHGLNEQIRISDLHAGREFLYRLVKALAGAKPGN
;
A
#
# COMPACT_ATOMS: atom_id res chain seq x y z
N MET A 1 55.21 10.66 -48.70
CA MET A 1 54.85 10.31 -47.30
C MET A 1 53.34 10.02 -47.26
N PRO A 2 52.89 8.79 -47.04
CA PRO A 2 51.46 8.48 -46.97
C PRO A 2 50.94 8.81 -45.57
N LYS A 3 49.93 9.65 -45.52
CA LYS A 3 49.14 9.90 -44.30
C LYS A 3 48.30 8.68 -43.98
N MET A 4 48.62 8.03 -42.91
CA MET A 4 47.91 6.89 -42.35
C MET A 4 46.45 7.28 -41.97
N LYS A 5 45.45 6.73 -42.66
CA LYS A 5 44.02 6.78 -42.26
C LYS A 5 43.77 5.65 -41.24
N LEU A 6 44.11 5.86 -39.97
CA LEU A 6 43.93 4.91 -38.89
C LEU A 6 42.95 5.44 -37.83
N GLY A 7 41.84 6.06 -38.15
CA GLY A 7 40.94 6.62 -37.16
C GLY A 7 39.52 6.05 -37.12
N ALA A 8 38.93 5.77 -38.29
CA ALA A 8 37.49 5.46 -38.34
C ALA A 8 37.12 4.03 -37.95
N GLY A 9 37.95 3.05 -38.29
CA GLY A 9 37.70 1.65 -37.94
C GLY A 9 37.85 1.31 -36.46
N MET A 10 38.81 1.98 -35.78
CA MET A 10 39.07 1.76 -34.37
C MET A 10 38.00 2.42 -33.49
N LEU A 11 37.43 3.56 -33.90
CA LEU A 11 36.32 4.24 -33.22
C LEU A 11 35.02 3.44 -33.38
N ALA A 12 34.75 2.87 -34.56
CA ALA A 12 33.57 2.00 -34.77
C ALA A 12 33.64 0.70 -33.98
N ALA A 13 34.83 0.08 -33.84
CA ALA A 13 35.00 -1.12 -33.02
C ALA A 13 34.83 -0.84 -31.51
N LEU A 14 35.33 0.29 -31.00
CA LEU A 14 35.17 0.70 -29.62
C LEU A 14 33.70 1.04 -29.30
N VAL A 15 32.98 1.68 -30.21
CA VAL A 15 31.54 1.95 -30.05
C VAL A 15 30.73 0.65 -30.07
N ALA A 16 31.03 -0.29 -30.96
CA ALA A 16 30.36 -1.58 -31.02
C ALA A 16 30.61 -2.44 -29.75
N LEU A 17 31.84 -2.44 -29.23
CA LEU A 17 32.18 -3.10 -27.97
C LEU A 17 31.46 -2.45 -26.77
N ALA A 18 31.37 -1.13 -26.71
CA ALA A 18 30.66 -0.41 -25.65
C ALA A 18 29.14 -0.64 -25.69
N ILE A 19 28.55 -0.73 -26.89
CA ILE A 19 27.12 -1.07 -27.06
C ILE A 19 26.86 -2.52 -26.66
N GLY A 20 27.71 -3.46 -27.06
CA GLY A 20 27.61 -4.87 -26.69
C GLY A 20 27.71 -5.09 -25.17
N SER A 21 28.70 -4.49 -24.54
CA SER A 21 28.87 -4.58 -23.07
C SER A 21 27.72 -3.97 -22.28
N ARG A 22 27.12 -2.89 -22.79
CA ARG A 22 25.95 -2.26 -22.17
C ARG A 22 24.69 -3.11 -22.30
N ALA A 23 24.48 -3.76 -23.43
CA ALA A 23 23.34 -4.65 -23.66
C ALA A 23 23.45 -5.93 -22.76
N GLU A 24 24.64 -6.49 -22.63
CA GLU A 24 24.90 -7.61 -21.73
C GLU A 24 24.67 -7.23 -20.26
N ALA A 25 25.09 -6.05 -19.83
CA ALA A 25 24.88 -5.57 -18.47
C ALA A 25 23.39 -5.36 -18.16
N VAL A 26 22.60 -4.83 -19.10
CA VAL A 26 21.14 -4.69 -18.95
C VAL A 26 20.48 -6.07 -18.87
N ALA A 27 20.82 -6.99 -19.73
CA ALA A 27 20.27 -8.36 -19.70
C ALA A 27 20.59 -9.08 -18.39
N ALA A 28 21.82 -8.92 -17.87
CA ALA A 28 22.23 -9.50 -16.59
C ALA A 28 21.48 -8.87 -15.40
N ASP A 29 21.20 -7.57 -15.44
CA ASP A 29 20.43 -6.86 -14.43
C ASP A 29 18.95 -7.29 -14.43
N GLU A 30 18.35 -7.47 -15.61
CA GLU A 30 16.98 -7.99 -15.74
C GLU A 30 16.87 -9.45 -15.27
N ALA A 31 17.84 -10.29 -15.62
CA ALA A 31 17.89 -11.69 -15.16
C ALA A 31 18.02 -11.78 -13.63
N LEU A 32 18.82 -10.93 -13.01
CA LEU A 32 18.95 -10.86 -11.56
C LEU A 32 17.63 -10.42 -10.91
N PHE A 33 17.01 -9.38 -11.42
CA PHE A 33 15.71 -8.91 -10.90
C PHE A 33 14.65 -10.01 -10.96
N ARG A 34 14.56 -10.70 -12.11
CA ARG A 34 13.64 -11.84 -12.26
C ARG A 34 13.93 -12.94 -11.24
N ALA A 35 15.21 -13.27 -11.00
CA ALA A 35 15.60 -14.30 -10.03
C ALA A 35 15.20 -13.90 -8.59
N ILE A 36 15.48 -12.65 -8.17
CA ILE A 36 15.09 -12.11 -6.87
C ILE A 36 13.58 -12.14 -6.70
N TYR A 37 12.84 -11.69 -7.70
CA TYR A 37 11.38 -11.64 -7.66
C TYR A 37 10.76 -13.03 -7.59
N GLN A 38 11.26 -13.97 -8.39
CA GLN A 38 10.83 -15.36 -8.37
C GLN A 38 11.10 -16.00 -7.00
N GLU A 39 12.30 -15.83 -6.46
CA GLU A 39 12.65 -16.37 -5.14
C GLU A 39 11.73 -15.84 -4.05
N LEU A 40 11.44 -14.53 -4.02
CA LEU A 40 10.50 -13.94 -3.06
C LEU A 40 9.09 -14.49 -3.19
N VAL A 41 8.55 -14.58 -4.40
CA VAL A 41 7.20 -15.10 -4.63
C VAL A 41 7.11 -16.58 -4.20
N GLU A 42 8.17 -17.37 -4.43
CA GLU A 42 8.20 -18.80 -4.12
C GLU A 42 8.49 -19.12 -2.63
N ILE A 43 8.89 -18.13 -1.83
CA ILE A 43 8.95 -18.29 -0.37
C ILE A 43 7.56 -18.00 0.20
N ASN A 44 6.90 -19.00 0.78
CA ASN A 44 5.66 -18.78 1.53
C ASN A 44 5.92 -17.92 2.76
N THR A 45 5.21 -16.79 2.87
CA THR A 45 5.32 -15.82 3.96
C THR A 45 3.95 -15.49 4.57
N THR A 46 2.96 -16.40 4.43
CA THR A 46 1.66 -16.29 5.12
C THR A 46 1.82 -16.42 6.63
N ASP A 47 0.86 -15.91 7.39
CA ASP A 47 0.90 -15.99 8.85
C ASP A 47 0.84 -17.43 9.36
N SER A 48 -0.05 -18.25 8.80
CA SER A 48 -0.31 -19.60 9.28
C SER A 48 0.88 -20.54 9.16
N SER A 49 1.58 -20.52 8.04
CA SER A 49 2.60 -21.53 7.69
C SER A 49 3.88 -20.95 7.05
N GLY A 50 3.89 -19.66 6.75
CA GLY A 50 5.01 -18.98 6.10
C GLY A 50 6.13 -18.56 7.06
N ASP A 51 7.18 -17.97 6.49
CA ASP A 51 8.37 -17.55 7.23
C ASP A 51 9.01 -16.33 6.55
N THR A 52 8.83 -15.15 7.14
CA THR A 52 9.45 -13.92 6.66
C THR A 52 10.94 -13.81 7.01
N VAL A 53 11.46 -14.61 7.97
CA VAL A 53 12.91 -14.70 8.22
C VAL A 53 13.62 -15.25 7.01
N ARG A 54 13.08 -16.32 6.39
CA ARG A 54 13.63 -16.91 5.17
C ARG A 54 13.66 -15.89 4.02
N ALA A 55 12.59 -15.13 3.84
CA ALA A 55 12.53 -14.11 2.81
C ALA A 55 13.55 -12.97 3.07
N ALA A 56 13.65 -12.50 4.32
CA ALA A 56 14.62 -11.49 4.73
C ALA A 56 16.08 -11.95 4.52
N GLU A 57 16.40 -13.19 4.90
CA GLU A 57 17.75 -13.75 4.71
C GLU A 57 18.10 -13.97 3.22
N ALA A 58 17.13 -14.38 2.40
CA ALA A 58 17.33 -14.50 0.96
C ALA A 58 17.70 -13.13 0.34
N MET A 59 16.97 -12.08 0.67
CA MET A 59 17.27 -10.73 0.19
C MET A 59 18.60 -10.20 0.75
N ALA A 60 18.91 -10.47 2.02
CA ALA A 60 20.19 -10.13 2.61
C ALA A 60 21.36 -10.83 1.90
N ALA A 61 21.18 -12.08 1.48
CA ALA A 61 22.20 -12.84 0.72
C ALA A 61 22.49 -12.18 -0.64
N HIS A 62 21.46 -11.74 -1.37
CA HIS A 62 21.64 -11.01 -2.62
C HIS A 62 22.40 -9.68 -2.43
N LEU A 63 22.09 -8.93 -1.37
CA LEU A 63 22.78 -7.67 -1.06
C LEU A 63 24.25 -7.90 -0.68
N ARG A 64 24.54 -8.94 0.13
CA ARG A 64 25.93 -9.34 0.47
C ARG A 64 26.70 -9.74 -0.79
N ALA A 65 26.09 -10.56 -1.65
CA ALA A 65 26.70 -11.00 -2.91
C ALA A 65 26.99 -9.84 -3.88
N ALA A 66 26.23 -8.74 -3.79
CA ALA A 66 26.46 -7.53 -4.55
C ALA A 66 27.56 -6.63 -4.00
N GLY A 67 28.09 -6.94 -2.81
CA GLY A 67 29.17 -6.17 -2.18
C GLY A 67 28.72 -5.11 -1.18
N LEU A 68 27.46 -5.11 -0.74
CA LEU A 68 27.04 -4.27 0.36
C LEU A 68 27.73 -4.73 1.66
N PRO A 69 28.33 -3.83 2.48
CA PRO A 69 29.03 -4.20 3.71
C PRO A 69 28.15 -4.98 4.67
N VAL A 70 28.69 -6.03 5.30
CA VAL A 70 27.92 -6.94 6.17
C VAL A 70 27.40 -6.18 7.40
N GLU A 71 28.16 -5.23 7.92
CA GLU A 71 27.76 -4.35 9.03
C GLU A 71 26.56 -3.43 8.70
N ASP A 72 26.31 -3.19 7.43
CA ASP A 72 25.18 -2.39 6.93
C ASP A 72 23.95 -3.25 6.60
N ILE A 73 24.00 -4.57 6.84
CA ILE A 73 22.89 -5.50 6.61
C ILE A 73 22.52 -6.20 7.91
N ARG A 74 21.27 -6.08 8.31
CA ARG A 74 20.73 -6.70 9.53
C ARG A 74 19.43 -7.43 9.24
N VAL A 75 19.37 -8.71 9.61
CA VAL A 75 18.09 -9.45 9.70
C VAL A 75 17.76 -9.59 11.17
N ILE A 76 16.60 -9.07 11.56
CA ILE A 76 16.17 -8.97 12.97
C ILE A 76 14.74 -9.49 13.08
N SER A 77 14.51 -10.39 14.03
CA SER A 77 13.20 -11.03 14.22
C SER A 77 12.48 -10.46 15.43
N SER A 78 11.22 -10.07 15.28
CA SER A 78 10.33 -9.71 16.39
C SER A 78 9.79 -10.93 17.13
N ALA A 79 9.65 -12.06 16.43
CA ALA A 79 9.22 -13.37 16.94
C ALA A 79 9.71 -14.48 16.01
N PRO A 80 9.56 -15.77 16.38
CA PRO A 80 9.84 -16.88 15.46
C PRO A 80 9.07 -16.72 14.14
N ARG A 81 9.75 -16.90 13.01
CA ARG A 81 9.24 -16.72 11.63
C ARG A 81 8.82 -15.28 11.25
N LYS A 82 9.04 -14.29 12.11
CA LYS A 82 8.69 -12.88 11.89
C LYS A 82 9.98 -12.06 11.78
N GLY A 83 10.63 -12.15 10.60
CA GLY A 83 11.91 -11.49 10.32
C GLY A 83 11.75 -10.25 9.48
N ASN A 84 12.60 -9.26 9.80
CA ASN A 84 12.73 -8.00 9.08
C ASN A 84 14.16 -7.87 8.58
N LEU A 85 14.35 -7.39 7.35
CA LEU A 85 15.65 -6.98 6.82
C LEU A 85 15.75 -5.46 6.89
N VAL A 86 16.85 -4.95 7.45
CA VAL A 86 17.25 -3.55 7.29
C VAL A 86 18.63 -3.52 6.67
N ALA A 87 18.77 -2.84 5.53
CA ALA A 87 20.04 -2.65 4.85
C ALA A 87 20.27 -1.17 4.53
N ARG A 88 21.52 -0.71 4.61
CA ARG A 88 21.89 0.68 4.40
C ARG A 88 22.95 0.82 3.32
N LEU A 89 22.62 1.51 2.23
CA LEU A 89 23.61 2.01 1.27
C LEU A 89 24.00 3.44 1.68
N ARG A 90 25.25 3.61 2.06
CA ARG A 90 25.74 4.89 2.58
C ARG A 90 25.91 5.92 1.47
N GLY A 91 25.40 7.12 1.70
CA GLY A 91 25.63 8.31 0.90
C GLY A 91 26.75 9.17 1.51
N THR A 92 26.81 10.43 1.09
CA THR A 92 27.76 11.42 1.67
C THR A 92 27.32 11.96 3.04
N GLY A 93 26.06 11.71 3.45
CA GLY A 93 25.48 12.24 4.68
C GLY A 93 25.14 13.74 4.63
N ALA A 94 25.17 14.36 3.45
CA ALA A 94 24.81 15.79 3.28
C ALA A 94 23.32 16.06 3.57
N ARG A 95 22.47 15.06 3.44
CA ARG A 95 21.03 15.11 3.74
C ARG A 95 20.63 13.90 4.61
N ARG A 96 19.49 14.03 5.33
CA ARG A 96 18.94 12.92 6.12
C ARG A 96 18.59 11.72 5.22
N PRO A 97 18.62 10.49 5.76
CA PRO A 97 18.33 9.28 4.99
C PRO A 97 16.97 9.29 4.31
N LEU A 98 16.84 8.49 3.24
CA LEU A 98 15.60 8.09 2.60
C LEU A 98 15.32 6.62 2.91
N LEU A 99 14.13 6.34 3.45
CA LEU A 99 13.68 4.97 3.74
C LEU A 99 12.90 4.41 2.55
N LEU A 100 13.30 3.24 2.09
CA LEU A 100 12.60 2.41 1.11
C LEU A 100 11.96 1.26 1.88
N LEU A 101 10.65 1.26 1.96
CA LEU A 101 9.88 0.32 2.76
C LEU A 101 9.01 -0.57 1.87
N ALA A 102 9.00 -1.86 2.16
CA ALA A 102 8.10 -2.84 1.57
C ALA A 102 7.86 -3.98 2.57
N HIS A 103 6.73 -4.68 2.49
CA HIS A 103 6.50 -5.83 3.36
C HIS A 103 6.78 -7.16 2.66
N LEU A 104 7.15 -8.17 3.46
CA LEU A 104 7.50 -9.51 2.98
C LEU A 104 6.34 -10.51 3.14
N ASP A 105 5.51 -10.30 4.16
CA ASP A 105 4.36 -11.15 4.41
C ASP A 105 3.27 -10.99 3.34
N VAL A 106 2.41 -11.96 3.26
CA VAL A 106 1.29 -11.98 2.33
C VAL A 106 0.06 -12.56 3.02
N VAL A 107 -1.13 -12.15 2.58
CA VAL A 107 -2.38 -12.77 3.02
C VAL A 107 -2.45 -14.26 2.66
N GLU A 108 -3.28 -15.01 3.36
CA GLU A 108 -3.44 -16.46 3.16
C GLU A 108 -3.77 -16.81 1.71
N ALA A 109 -3.21 -17.93 1.25
CA ALA A 109 -3.47 -18.48 -0.07
C ALA A 109 -3.47 -20.02 0.00
N LYS A 110 -4.65 -20.61 0.02
CA LYS A 110 -4.83 -22.05 0.06
C LYS A 110 -4.76 -22.62 -1.35
N ARG A 111 -3.93 -23.64 -1.54
CA ARG A 111 -3.72 -24.26 -2.86
C ARG A 111 -5.00 -24.72 -3.53
N GLU A 112 -5.96 -25.23 -2.75
CA GLU A 112 -7.26 -25.74 -3.23
C GLU A 112 -8.18 -24.67 -3.81
N ASP A 113 -7.97 -23.40 -3.42
CA ASP A 113 -8.79 -22.29 -3.91
C ASP A 113 -8.22 -21.65 -5.18
N TRP A 114 -6.96 -21.95 -5.53
CA TRP A 114 -6.25 -21.34 -6.66
C TRP A 114 -6.19 -22.28 -7.87
N GLU A 115 -6.25 -21.72 -9.08
CA GLU A 115 -6.07 -22.46 -10.34
C GLU A 115 -4.68 -23.09 -10.45
N PHE A 116 -3.66 -22.50 -9.76
CA PHE A 116 -2.27 -22.94 -9.76
C PHE A 116 -1.68 -22.84 -8.34
N ASP A 117 -0.44 -23.30 -8.14
CA ASP A 117 0.25 -23.13 -6.86
C ASP A 117 0.54 -21.64 -6.60
N PRO A 118 -0.05 -21.00 -5.55
CA PRO A 118 0.13 -19.59 -5.27
C PRO A 118 1.57 -19.20 -4.93
N PHE A 119 2.40 -20.16 -4.52
CA PHE A 119 3.83 -19.96 -4.20
C PHE A 119 4.75 -20.52 -5.31
N LYS A 120 4.29 -20.47 -6.56
CA LYS A 120 5.07 -20.66 -7.77
C LYS A 120 4.85 -19.49 -8.71
N LEU A 121 5.94 -18.82 -9.11
CA LEU A 121 5.85 -17.73 -10.07
C LEU A 121 5.54 -18.29 -11.46
N LEU A 122 4.32 -18.05 -11.94
CA LEU A 122 3.94 -18.42 -13.28
C LEU A 122 4.04 -17.23 -14.23
N GLU A 123 4.57 -17.49 -15.43
CA GLU A 123 4.55 -16.54 -16.53
C GLU A 123 3.56 -17.02 -17.60
N VAL A 124 2.44 -16.33 -17.73
CA VAL A 124 1.34 -16.71 -18.64
C VAL A 124 0.75 -15.46 -19.29
N ASN A 125 0.68 -15.47 -20.63
CA ASN A 125 0.05 -14.41 -21.42
C ASN A 125 0.53 -12.98 -21.09
N GLY A 126 1.83 -12.81 -20.81
CA GLY A 126 2.43 -11.51 -20.47
C GLY A 126 2.18 -11.05 -19.03
N TYR A 127 1.69 -11.94 -18.17
CA TYR A 127 1.53 -11.71 -16.72
C TYR A 127 2.42 -12.62 -15.90
N PHE A 128 2.92 -12.10 -14.80
CA PHE A 128 3.37 -12.89 -13.67
C PHE A 128 2.19 -13.15 -12.74
N ARG A 129 2.03 -14.41 -12.31
CA ARG A 129 0.96 -14.86 -11.42
C ARG A 129 1.55 -15.57 -10.21
N GLY A 130 0.98 -15.28 -9.03
CA GLY A 130 1.39 -15.85 -7.74
C GLY A 130 0.95 -14.94 -6.61
N ARG A 131 0.89 -15.44 -5.38
CA ARG A 131 0.58 -14.62 -4.20
C ARG A 131 1.77 -13.68 -3.90
N GLY A 132 1.46 -12.37 -3.73
CA GLY A 132 2.46 -11.33 -3.51
C GLY A 132 3.09 -10.79 -4.80
N THR A 133 2.58 -11.17 -5.98
CA THR A 133 3.09 -10.62 -7.24
C THR A 133 2.84 -9.12 -7.41
N ILE A 134 1.92 -8.53 -6.64
CA ILE A 134 1.75 -7.09 -6.51
C ILE A 134 2.00 -6.69 -5.06
N ASP A 135 1.33 -7.34 -4.12
CA ASP A 135 1.21 -6.97 -2.73
C ASP A 135 2.01 -7.92 -1.81
N ASP A 136 3.23 -7.56 -1.35
CA ASP A 136 4.06 -6.40 -1.78
C ASP A 136 5.46 -6.86 -2.20
N LYS A 137 5.61 -8.16 -2.57
CA LYS A 137 6.89 -8.74 -2.99
C LYS A 137 7.42 -8.10 -4.28
N ALA A 138 6.55 -7.47 -5.09
CA ALA A 138 6.98 -6.68 -6.24
C ALA A 138 7.89 -5.53 -5.81
N MET A 139 7.45 -4.68 -4.85
CA MET A 139 8.27 -3.57 -4.40
C MET A 139 9.49 -4.04 -3.60
N ALA A 140 9.35 -5.09 -2.78
CA ALA A 140 10.48 -5.68 -2.07
C ALA A 140 11.59 -6.14 -3.04
N ALA A 141 11.22 -6.83 -4.13
CA ALA A 141 12.16 -7.25 -5.17
C ALA A 141 12.75 -6.05 -5.94
N ILE A 142 11.92 -5.08 -6.30
CA ILE A 142 12.36 -3.87 -7.01
C ILE A 142 13.37 -3.09 -6.18
N PHE A 143 13.08 -2.81 -4.91
CA PHE A 143 14.00 -2.07 -4.05
C PHE A 143 15.30 -2.83 -3.82
N THR A 144 15.24 -4.16 -3.60
CA THR A 144 16.44 -4.99 -3.45
C THR A 144 17.30 -4.95 -4.72
N ALA A 145 16.71 -5.19 -5.89
CA ALA A 145 17.43 -5.19 -7.15
C ALA A 145 17.98 -3.80 -7.53
N ASN A 146 17.22 -2.73 -7.27
CA ASN A 146 17.68 -1.38 -7.53
C ASN A 146 18.82 -0.96 -6.59
N LEU A 147 18.78 -1.39 -5.31
CA LEU A 147 19.89 -1.15 -4.39
C LEU A 147 21.18 -1.85 -4.87
N ILE A 148 21.07 -3.11 -5.34
CA ILE A 148 22.17 -3.84 -5.97
C ILE A 148 22.68 -3.11 -7.20
N ARG A 149 21.79 -2.58 -8.02
CA ARG A 149 22.17 -1.82 -9.21
C ARG A 149 22.96 -0.55 -8.85
N TYR A 150 22.55 0.19 -7.80
CA TYR A 150 23.32 1.35 -7.32
C TYR A 150 24.70 0.97 -6.82
N VAL A 151 24.84 -0.15 -6.07
CA VAL A 151 26.13 -0.67 -5.62
C VAL A 151 27.03 -0.99 -6.81
N ARG A 152 26.54 -1.72 -7.81
CA ARG A 152 27.30 -2.10 -9.02
C ARG A 152 27.69 -0.91 -9.88
N GLU A 153 26.89 0.13 -9.91
CA GLU A 153 27.19 1.40 -10.59
C GLU A 153 28.21 2.26 -9.82
N GLY A 154 28.57 1.89 -8.59
CA GLY A 154 29.40 2.72 -7.70
C GLY A 154 28.73 4.07 -7.37
N TRP A 155 27.38 4.09 -7.41
CA TRP A 155 26.64 5.32 -7.19
C TRP A 155 26.64 5.73 -5.71
N THR A 156 26.85 7.04 -5.46
CA THR A 156 26.82 7.63 -4.14
C THR A 156 25.88 8.84 -4.15
N GLY A 157 24.83 8.81 -3.33
CA GLY A 157 23.90 9.91 -3.15
C GLY A 157 24.33 10.89 -2.05
N GLU A 158 23.58 11.98 -1.92
CA GLU A 158 23.69 12.91 -0.77
C GLU A 158 23.10 12.33 0.52
N ARG A 159 22.16 11.38 0.37
CA ARG A 159 21.47 10.68 1.45
C ARG A 159 21.91 9.22 1.52
N ASP A 160 21.91 8.66 2.72
CA ASP A 160 21.86 7.22 2.87
C ASP A 160 20.51 6.70 2.32
N LEU A 161 20.53 5.55 1.66
CA LEU A 161 19.34 4.77 1.36
C LEU A 161 19.20 3.66 2.40
N ILE A 162 18.08 3.64 3.09
CA ILE A 162 17.74 2.56 4.02
C ILE A 162 16.67 1.71 3.35
N LEU A 163 16.95 0.43 3.13
CA LEU A 163 15.96 -0.56 2.72
C LEU A 163 15.44 -1.27 3.97
N ALA A 164 14.14 -1.22 4.22
CA ALA A 164 13.47 -2.01 5.24
C ALA A 164 12.44 -2.93 4.57
N LEU A 165 12.64 -4.24 4.71
CA LEU A 165 11.68 -5.25 4.30
C LEU A 165 11.08 -5.87 5.56
N THR A 166 9.77 -5.72 5.77
CA THR A 166 9.13 -5.93 7.06
C THR A 166 8.14 -7.09 7.07
N ALA A 167 7.81 -7.57 8.26
CA ALA A 167 6.85 -8.64 8.52
C ALA A 167 5.53 -8.08 9.07
N ASP A 168 4.45 -8.84 8.91
CA ASP A 168 3.14 -8.63 9.54
C ASP A 168 2.46 -7.29 9.22
N GLU A 169 2.62 -6.78 8.01
CA GLU A 169 1.80 -5.67 7.51
C GLU A 169 0.34 -6.10 7.39
N GLU A 170 0.11 -7.26 6.80
CA GLU A 170 -1.21 -7.84 6.47
C GLU A 170 -2.02 -8.29 7.70
N ILE A 171 -1.39 -8.30 8.88
CA ILE A 171 -2.04 -8.75 10.12
C ILE A 171 -2.47 -7.54 10.94
N ALA A 172 -3.78 -7.30 10.96
CA ALA A 172 -4.34 -6.18 11.70
C ALA A 172 -3.89 -6.16 13.17
N ASN A 173 -3.24 -5.07 13.58
CA ASN A 173 -2.76 -4.86 14.97
C ASN A 173 -1.77 -5.91 15.50
N SER A 174 -1.03 -6.60 14.64
CA SER A 174 0.01 -7.52 15.07
C SER A 174 1.01 -6.81 16.00
N PRO A 175 1.36 -7.39 17.16
CA PRO A 175 2.46 -6.91 17.98
C PRO A 175 3.81 -7.10 17.29
N ASN A 176 3.88 -7.97 16.29
CA ASN A 176 5.08 -8.30 15.53
C ASN A 176 5.17 -7.53 14.20
N ASN A 177 4.22 -6.61 13.91
CA ASN A 177 4.33 -5.75 12.72
C ASN A 177 5.72 -5.09 12.70
N GLY A 178 6.45 -5.32 11.62
CA GLY A 178 7.88 -5.03 11.55
C GLY A 178 8.21 -3.56 11.72
N VAL A 179 7.44 -2.65 11.12
CA VAL A 179 7.67 -1.19 11.26
C VAL A 179 7.38 -0.73 12.69
N ARG A 180 6.24 -1.15 13.26
CA ARG A 180 5.90 -0.85 14.65
C ARG A 180 6.98 -1.34 15.61
N TRP A 181 7.45 -2.56 15.40
CA TRP A 181 8.48 -3.17 16.26
C TRP A 181 9.84 -2.50 16.10
N LEU A 182 10.26 -2.20 14.87
CA LEU A 182 11.51 -1.47 14.61
C LEU A 182 11.48 -0.06 15.21
N LEU A 183 10.37 0.67 15.08
CA LEU A 183 10.21 1.99 15.71
C LEU A 183 10.35 1.94 17.24
N ALA A 184 9.85 0.87 17.86
CA ALA A 184 9.89 0.71 19.31
C ALA A 184 11.27 0.27 19.85
N HIS A 185 12.04 -0.54 19.10
CA HIS A 185 13.24 -1.21 19.60
C HIS A 185 14.53 -0.82 18.86
N HIS A 186 14.42 -0.37 17.61
CA HIS A 186 15.55 -0.12 16.70
C HIS A 186 15.29 1.08 15.79
N ARG A 187 14.72 2.15 16.34
CA ARG A 187 14.35 3.34 15.56
C ARG A 187 15.54 3.92 14.79
N ASP A 188 16.73 3.87 15.33
CA ASP A 188 17.98 4.33 14.71
C ASP A 188 18.28 3.67 13.37
N LEU A 189 17.81 2.45 13.18
CA LEU A 189 17.99 1.71 11.92
C LEU A 189 17.12 2.24 10.78
N ILE A 190 15.94 2.78 11.09
CA ILE A 190 14.95 3.21 10.09
C ILE A 190 14.59 4.70 10.17
N ASP A 191 15.27 5.48 11.05
CA ASP A 191 15.02 6.92 11.10
C ASP A 191 15.45 7.61 9.80
N ALA A 192 14.54 8.33 9.18
CA ALA A 192 14.72 8.94 7.87
C ALA A 192 14.04 10.31 7.79
N GLU A 193 14.36 11.10 6.75
CA GLU A 193 13.64 12.33 6.46
C GLU A 193 12.21 12.05 6.02
N PHE A 194 12.06 11.04 5.16
CA PHE A 194 10.78 10.49 4.74
C PHE A 194 10.97 9.06 4.18
N ALA A 195 9.86 8.38 3.98
CA ALA A 195 9.82 7.04 3.41
C ALA A 195 9.07 7.01 2.06
N ILE A 196 9.53 6.15 1.16
CA ILE A 196 8.76 5.63 0.02
C ILE A 196 8.29 4.23 0.39
N ASN A 197 7.00 4.01 0.30
CA ASN A 197 6.35 2.75 0.65
C ASN A 197 5.40 2.32 -0.47
N GLU A 198 4.79 1.16 -0.32
CA GLU A 198 3.65 0.71 -1.11
C GLU A 198 2.48 1.69 -1.07
N GLY A 199 1.45 1.40 -1.84
CA GLY A 199 0.28 2.25 -2.06
C GLY A 199 0.49 3.26 -3.18
N GLY A 200 -0.53 4.04 -3.49
CA GLY A 200 -0.51 4.87 -4.70
C GLY A 200 -0.52 4.01 -5.95
N GLY A 201 0.50 4.18 -6.79
CA GLY A 201 0.67 3.41 -8.02
C GLY A 201 -0.26 3.78 -9.16
N GLY A 202 -0.07 3.14 -10.31
CA GLY A 202 -0.79 3.40 -11.54
C GLY A 202 -2.13 2.68 -11.62
N ALA A 203 -3.18 3.41 -12.02
CA ALA A 203 -4.45 2.80 -12.37
C ALA A 203 -4.58 2.65 -13.88
N LEU A 204 -5.06 1.48 -14.31
CA LEU A 204 -5.42 1.22 -15.69
C LEU A 204 -6.92 1.48 -15.92
N ARG A 205 -7.26 1.94 -17.11
CA ARG A 205 -8.63 2.00 -17.62
C ARG A 205 -8.64 1.43 -19.03
N GLY A 206 -9.39 0.35 -19.26
CA GLY A 206 -9.37 -0.35 -20.53
C GLY A 206 -7.98 -0.89 -20.93
N GLY A 207 -7.17 -1.27 -19.97
CA GLY A 207 -5.82 -1.79 -20.17
C GLY A 207 -4.74 -0.72 -20.44
N LEU A 208 -5.08 0.57 -20.47
CA LEU A 208 -4.17 1.68 -20.69
C LEU A 208 -3.92 2.45 -19.39
N PRO A 209 -2.71 3.03 -19.18
CA PRO A 209 -2.43 3.91 -18.07
C PRO A 209 -3.39 5.10 -18.03
N PHE A 210 -4.13 5.26 -16.92
CA PHE A 210 -5.14 6.29 -16.77
C PHE A 210 -4.71 7.42 -15.83
N ARG A 211 -4.09 7.06 -14.71
CA ARG A 211 -3.51 8.00 -13.74
C ARG A 211 -2.41 7.31 -12.94
N ASN A 212 -1.42 8.08 -12.49
CA ASN A 212 -0.45 7.63 -11.51
C ASN A 212 -0.77 8.30 -10.16
N ASN A 213 -0.93 7.53 -9.11
CA ASN A 213 -1.32 8.03 -7.80
C ASN A 213 -0.10 8.14 -6.88
N VAL A 214 -0.10 9.19 -6.05
CA VAL A 214 0.83 9.34 -4.92
C VAL A 214 -0.01 9.35 -3.65
N GLN A 215 0.17 8.35 -2.80
CA GLN A 215 -0.56 8.24 -1.55
C GLN A 215 0.13 9.05 -0.45
N LEU A 216 -0.59 10.02 0.11
CA LEU A 216 -0.10 10.90 1.17
C LEU A 216 -0.83 10.70 2.49
N ALA A 217 -1.96 10.01 2.46
CA ALA A 217 -2.82 9.81 3.62
C ALA A 217 -3.48 8.43 3.59
N GLU A 218 -4.00 8.02 4.73
CA GLU A 218 -4.78 6.78 4.90
C GLU A 218 -5.91 7.02 5.88
N LYS A 219 -7.00 6.27 5.72
CA LYS A 219 -8.06 6.26 6.71
C LYS A 219 -7.62 5.56 8.00
N VAL A 220 -8.08 6.09 9.12
CA VAL A 220 -7.92 5.42 10.41
C VAL A 220 -8.93 4.26 10.50
N ASN A 221 -8.43 3.08 10.83
CA ASN A 221 -9.27 1.90 11.02
C ASN A 221 -9.69 1.79 12.49
N GLN A 222 -11.00 1.78 12.76
CA GLN A 222 -11.57 1.46 14.06
C GLN A 222 -12.71 0.46 13.92
N THR A 223 -12.62 -0.61 14.66
CA THR A 223 -13.69 -1.60 14.71
C THR A 223 -14.46 -1.45 16.01
N TYR A 224 -15.78 -1.54 15.93
CA TYR A 224 -16.69 -1.54 17.08
C TYR A 224 -17.47 -2.84 17.14
N GLN A 225 -17.75 -3.29 18.36
CA GLN A 225 -18.72 -4.33 18.63
C GLN A 225 -20.00 -3.66 19.14
N LEU A 226 -21.12 -3.97 18.50
CA LEU A 226 -22.45 -3.67 18.98
C LEU A 226 -22.99 -4.89 19.71
N GLU A 227 -23.55 -4.72 20.88
CA GLU A 227 -24.14 -5.82 21.66
C GLU A 227 -25.49 -5.40 22.24
N VAL A 228 -26.48 -6.26 22.06
CA VAL A 228 -27.78 -6.17 22.74
C VAL A 228 -27.95 -7.37 23.64
N LYS A 229 -28.31 -7.12 24.91
CA LYS A 229 -28.70 -8.17 25.88
C LYS A 229 -30.19 -8.12 26.12
N ASP A 230 -30.78 -9.29 26.28
CA ASP A 230 -32.22 -9.50 26.52
C ASP A 230 -32.44 -10.67 27.45
N PRO A 231 -33.46 -10.69 28.32
CA PRO A 231 -33.74 -11.81 29.21
C PRO A 231 -34.00 -13.15 28.49
N GLY A 232 -34.31 -13.13 27.17
CA GLY A 232 -34.70 -14.32 26.43
C GLY A 232 -36.14 -14.75 26.77
N GLY A 233 -36.47 -16.01 26.49
CA GLY A 233 -37.77 -16.59 26.77
C GLY A 233 -38.15 -17.69 25.79
N HIS A 234 -39.32 -18.29 25.92
CA HIS A 234 -39.82 -19.32 25.03
C HIS A 234 -40.43 -18.71 23.76
N SER A 235 -40.06 -19.21 22.58
CA SER A 235 -40.49 -18.62 21.30
C SER A 235 -42.02 -18.72 21.06
N SER A 236 -42.71 -19.65 21.70
CA SER A 236 -44.19 -19.74 21.64
C SER A 236 -44.92 -18.58 22.36
N ILE A 237 -44.21 -17.79 23.17
CA ILE A 237 -44.70 -16.60 23.84
C ILE A 237 -43.89 -15.40 23.38
N PRO A 238 -44.06 -14.95 22.10
CA PRO A 238 -43.20 -13.97 21.48
C PRO A 238 -43.44 -12.60 22.10
N ARG A 239 -42.35 -11.87 22.35
CA ARG A 239 -42.36 -10.46 22.68
C ARG A 239 -42.17 -9.64 21.40
N ARG A 240 -42.74 -8.42 21.37
CA ARG A 240 -42.56 -7.51 20.23
C ARG A 240 -41.11 -7.10 20.03
N GLU A 241 -40.33 -7.05 21.11
CA GLU A 241 -38.91 -6.69 21.11
C GLU A 241 -38.09 -7.89 21.62
N ASN A 242 -36.95 -8.10 20.99
CA ASN A 242 -35.90 -9.02 21.43
C ASN A 242 -34.54 -8.52 20.93
N ALA A 243 -33.46 -9.19 21.34
CA ALA A 243 -32.12 -8.77 21.02
C ALA A 243 -31.87 -8.67 19.50
N ILE A 244 -32.39 -9.63 18.71
CA ILE A 244 -32.23 -9.65 17.26
C ILE A 244 -32.92 -8.45 16.62
N TYR A 245 -34.21 -8.21 16.94
CA TYR A 245 -34.99 -7.16 16.31
C TYR A 245 -34.42 -5.78 16.63
N ARG A 246 -33.96 -5.55 17.87
CA ARG A 246 -33.33 -4.31 18.29
C ARG A 246 -32.04 -4.03 17.51
N LEU A 247 -31.15 -5.05 17.45
CA LEU A 247 -29.89 -4.90 16.71
C LEU A 247 -30.13 -4.69 15.22
N ALA A 248 -31.07 -5.46 14.63
CA ALA A 248 -31.43 -5.33 13.21
C ALA A 248 -31.93 -3.91 12.87
N GLU A 249 -32.76 -3.31 13.74
CA GLU A 249 -33.24 -1.95 13.51
C GLU A 249 -32.12 -0.92 13.64
N GLY A 250 -31.19 -1.08 14.59
CA GLY A 250 -29.98 -0.26 14.68
C GLY A 250 -29.11 -0.37 13.43
N LEU A 251 -28.89 -1.60 12.95
CA LEU A 251 -28.12 -1.81 11.70
C LEU A 251 -28.79 -1.24 10.46
N ARG A 252 -30.14 -1.30 10.38
CA ARG A 252 -30.90 -0.67 9.30
C ARG A 252 -30.70 0.85 9.30
N ARG A 253 -30.72 1.49 10.47
CA ARG A 253 -30.42 2.93 10.59
C ARG A 253 -28.99 3.24 10.18
N LEU A 254 -28.03 2.44 10.63
CA LEU A 254 -26.62 2.58 10.23
C LEU A 254 -26.43 2.45 8.71
N ALA A 255 -27.08 1.46 8.09
CA ALA A 255 -26.99 1.24 6.64
C ALA A 255 -27.57 2.41 5.82
N ALA A 256 -28.55 3.13 6.36
CA ALA A 256 -29.16 4.31 5.72
C ALA A 256 -28.42 5.62 6.00
N PHE A 257 -27.46 5.62 6.93
CA PHE A 257 -26.74 6.81 7.36
C PHE A 257 -25.50 7.04 6.49
N GLU A 258 -25.30 8.26 6.07
CA GLU A 258 -24.08 8.72 5.42
C GLU A 258 -23.43 9.80 6.28
N PHE A 259 -22.16 9.60 6.64
CA PHE A 259 -21.39 10.67 7.26
C PHE A 259 -21.29 11.88 6.31
N PRO A 260 -21.29 13.12 6.83
CA PRO A 260 -21.12 14.29 5.99
C PRO A 260 -19.75 14.26 5.28
N PRO A 261 -19.66 14.88 4.08
CA PRO A 261 -18.37 15.03 3.40
C PRO A 261 -17.37 15.79 4.28
N ARG A 262 -16.13 15.31 4.31
CA ARG A 262 -15.03 15.93 5.04
C ARG A 262 -13.75 15.79 4.23
N LEU A 263 -13.32 16.90 3.59
CA LEU A 263 -12.12 16.92 2.77
C LEU A 263 -10.95 17.51 3.58
N ASN A 264 -9.83 16.80 3.59
CA ASN A 264 -8.53 17.35 3.97
C ASN A 264 -7.77 17.87 2.74
N ALA A 265 -6.55 18.38 2.93
CA ALA A 265 -5.75 18.91 1.83
C ALA A 265 -5.49 17.86 0.72
N VAL A 266 -5.27 16.60 1.11
CA VAL A 266 -5.00 15.50 0.16
C VAL A 266 -6.23 15.14 -0.65
N THR A 267 -7.38 14.92 0.01
CA THR A 267 -8.62 14.55 -0.69
C THR A 267 -9.20 15.72 -1.49
N ARG A 268 -8.98 16.96 -1.07
CA ARG A 268 -9.30 18.13 -1.89
C ARG A 268 -8.49 18.13 -3.18
N ALA A 269 -7.16 17.99 -3.09
CA ALA A 269 -6.29 17.92 -4.26
C ALA A 269 -6.60 16.71 -5.16
N TYR A 270 -7.00 15.58 -4.57
CA TYR A 270 -7.50 14.41 -5.31
C TYR A 270 -8.69 14.78 -6.19
N PHE A 271 -9.75 15.35 -5.61
CA PHE A 271 -10.94 15.71 -6.36
C PHE A 271 -10.68 16.84 -7.37
N GLU A 272 -9.83 17.83 -7.05
CA GLU A 272 -9.42 18.86 -8.01
C GLU A 272 -8.78 18.28 -9.27
N ARG A 273 -7.92 17.26 -9.11
CA ARG A 273 -7.29 16.57 -10.25
C ARG A 273 -8.29 15.72 -11.03
N LEU A 274 -9.18 15.02 -10.32
CA LEU A 274 -10.19 14.17 -10.97
C LEU A 274 -11.21 14.97 -11.77
N ALA A 275 -11.58 16.16 -11.35
CA ALA A 275 -12.54 17.02 -12.08
C ALA A 275 -12.11 17.29 -13.54
N ALA A 276 -10.80 17.21 -13.82
CA ALA A 276 -10.25 17.44 -15.17
C ALA A 276 -10.21 16.20 -16.06
N ILE A 277 -10.42 15.00 -15.52
CA ILE A 277 -10.21 13.73 -16.24
C ILE A 277 -11.43 12.78 -16.19
N GLU A 278 -12.42 13.11 -15.38
CA GLU A 278 -13.66 12.35 -15.27
C GLU A 278 -14.74 12.86 -16.25
N ASP A 279 -15.80 12.04 -16.41
CA ASP A 279 -16.96 12.42 -17.22
C ASP A 279 -17.66 13.66 -16.63
N ALA A 280 -18.48 14.34 -17.46
CA ALA A 280 -19.11 15.61 -17.11
C ALA A 280 -20.01 15.50 -15.86
N GLU A 281 -20.74 14.40 -15.66
CA GLU A 281 -21.60 14.21 -14.50
C GLU A 281 -20.80 14.17 -13.20
N ILE A 282 -19.73 13.38 -13.19
CA ILE A 282 -18.82 13.27 -12.04
C ILE A 282 -18.07 14.56 -11.82
N ALA A 283 -17.61 15.22 -12.88
CA ALA A 283 -16.91 16.49 -12.78
C ALA A 283 -17.79 17.60 -12.14
N GLU A 284 -19.08 17.67 -12.48
CA GLU A 284 -20.02 18.61 -11.85
C GLU A 284 -20.28 18.29 -10.37
N ALA A 285 -20.45 17.02 -10.03
CA ALA A 285 -20.58 16.60 -8.63
C ALA A 285 -19.32 16.90 -7.81
N ILE A 286 -18.13 16.73 -8.41
CA ILE A 286 -16.85 17.12 -7.78
C ILE A 286 -16.80 18.64 -7.56
N LYS A 287 -17.20 19.47 -8.52
CA LYS A 287 -17.23 20.93 -8.35
C LYS A 287 -18.17 21.33 -7.21
N ALA A 288 -19.34 20.69 -7.10
CA ALA A 288 -20.26 20.91 -6.00
C ALA A 288 -19.62 20.55 -4.65
N LEU A 289 -18.96 19.40 -4.55
CA LEU A 289 -18.23 18.98 -3.36
C LEU A 289 -17.12 19.97 -2.97
N LEU A 290 -16.31 20.42 -3.92
CA LEU A 290 -15.22 21.38 -3.70
C LEU A 290 -15.72 22.76 -3.28
N ALA A 291 -16.93 23.15 -3.72
CA ALA A 291 -17.63 24.36 -3.30
C ALA A 291 -18.26 24.23 -1.90
N GLY A 292 -18.10 23.10 -1.23
CA GLY A 292 -18.62 22.87 0.12
C GLY A 292 -20.09 22.46 0.16
N ARG A 293 -20.70 22.11 -0.96
CA ARG A 293 -22.05 21.56 -0.96
C ARG A 293 -22.07 20.19 -0.30
N SER A 294 -23.09 19.94 0.51
CA SER A 294 -23.30 18.67 1.23
C SER A 294 -24.69 18.08 0.99
N ASP A 295 -25.44 18.68 0.08
CA ASP A 295 -26.78 18.16 -0.27
C ASP A 295 -26.65 16.83 -1.04
N ARG A 296 -27.55 15.92 -0.69
CA ARG A 296 -27.51 14.53 -1.15
C ARG A 296 -27.60 14.42 -2.66
N ASP A 297 -28.45 15.22 -3.28
CA ASP A 297 -28.71 15.15 -4.73
C ASP A 297 -27.49 15.59 -5.54
N ALA A 298 -26.82 16.67 -5.15
CA ALA A 298 -25.61 17.15 -5.81
C ALA A 298 -24.43 16.17 -5.69
N LEU A 299 -24.38 15.39 -4.62
CA LEU A 299 -23.30 14.42 -4.37
C LEU A 299 -23.68 12.97 -4.70
N ALA A 300 -24.91 12.71 -5.17
CA ALA A 300 -25.39 11.38 -5.51
C ALA A 300 -24.48 10.65 -6.51
N PRO A 301 -23.96 11.28 -7.59
CA PRO A 301 -23.07 10.62 -8.51
C PRO A 301 -21.75 10.14 -7.86
N LEU A 302 -21.23 10.88 -6.88
CA LEU A 302 -20.04 10.49 -6.12
C LEU A 302 -20.35 9.42 -5.08
N SER A 303 -21.49 9.55 -4.38
CA SER A 303 -21.93 8.56 -3.38
C SER A 303 -22.24 7.20 -4.00
N ALA A 304 -22.72 7.16 -5.24
CA ALA A 304 -22.98 5.93 -5.97
C ALA A 304 -21.72 5.17 -6.38
N ARG A 305 -20.56 5.82 -6.39
CA ARG A 305 -19.27 5.20 -6.70
C ARG A 305 -18.52 4.91 -5.40
N PRO A 306 -18.35 3.64 -4.98
CA PRO A 306 -17.79 3.28 -3.67
C PRO A 306 -16.45 3.94 -3.37
N VAL A 307 -15.56 4.03 -4.36
CA VAL A 307 -14.24 4.67 -4.19
C VAL A 307 -14.37 6.16 -3.89
N TYR A 308 -15.21 6.90 -4.63
CA TYR A 308 -15.38 8.35 -4.41
C TYR A 308 -16.12 8.62 -3.11
N ASN A 309 -17.16 7.81 -2.79
CA ASN A 309 -17.83 7.87 -1.51
C ASN A 309 -16.85 7.71 -0.34
N ALA A 310 -15.98 6.69 -0.43
CA ALA A 310 -14.97 6.45 0.60
C ALA A 310 -13.89 7.54 0.67
N GLN A 311 -13.56 8.22 -0.43
CA GLN A 311 -12.58 9.32 -0.44
C GLN A 311 -13.12 10.61 0.20
N MET A 312 -14.43 10.84 0.16
CA MET A 312 -15.00 12.11 0.61
C MET A 312 -15.50 12.11 2.06
N ARG A 313 -15.63 10.94 2.72
CA ARG A 313 -16.22 10.86 4.07
C ARG A 313 -15.77 9.64 4.85
N THR A 314 -15.97 9.65 6.16
CA THR A 314 -15.92 8.46 7.02
C THR A 314 -16.99 7.46 6.59
N THR A 315 -16.65 6.17 6.65
CA THR A 315 -17.58 5.09 6.31
C THR A 315 -17.57 4.04 7.41
N CYS A 316 -18.75 3.56 7.83
CA CYS A 316 -18.92 2.49 8.80
C CYS A 316 -19.82 1.42 8.20
N VAL A 317 -19.40 0.15 8.26
CA VAL A 317 -20.14 -0.98 7.70
C VAL A 317 -20.16 -2.16 8.66
N ALA A 318 -21.31 -2.81 8.81
CA ALA A 318 -21.41 -4.06 9.54
C ALA A 318 -20.76 -5.18 8.72
N THR A 319 -19.81 -5.91 9.34
CA THR A 319 -19.03 -6.97 8.69
C THR A 319 -19.32 -8.36 9.25
N MET A 320 -19.82 -8.45 10.49
CA MET A 320 -20.17 -9.72 11.12
C MET A 320 -21.45 -9.55 11.94
N LEU A 321 -22.24 -10.61 12.03
CA LEU A 321 -23.47 -10.70 12.81
C LEU A 321 -23.57 -12.08 13.46
N ASP A 322 -23.86 -12.10 14.77
CA ASP A 322 -24.08 -13.32 15.53
C ASP A 322 -25.23 -13.11 16.52
N ALA A 323 -26.19 -14.07 16.60
CA ALA A 323 -27.32 -13.95 17.48
C ALA A 323 -28.06 -15.28 17.71
N GLY A 324 -28.62 -15.43 18.92
CA GLY A 324 -29.42 -16.58 19.31
C GLY A 324 -28.60 -17.80 19.69
N HIS A 325 -29.25 -18.85 20.13
CA HIS A 325 -28.62 -20.10 20.57
C HIS A 325 -29.49 -21.34 20.35
N ALA A 326 -30.80 -21.15 20.11
CA ALA A 326 -31.75 -22.24 19.87
C ALA A 326 -32.97 -21.74 19.09
N GLU A 327 -33.54 -22.60 18.22
CA GLU A 327 -34.67 -22.27 17.35
C GLU A 327 -35.96 -21.94 18.15
N ASN A 328 -36.14 -22.53 19.32
CA ASN A 328 -37.33 -22.39 20.17
C ASN A 328 -37.14 -21.40 21.32
N ALA A 329 -36.06 -20.62 21.36
CA ALA A 329 -35.77 -19.64 22.40
C ALA A 329 -35.65 -18.24 21.84
N LEU A 330 -36.17 -17.24 22.57
CA LEU A 330 -35.87 -15.84 22.29
C LEU A 330 -34.39 -15.56 22.58
N PRO A 331 -33.69 -14.83 21.70
CA PRO A 331 -32.24 -14.59 21.79
C PRO A 331 -31.90 -13.76 23.04
N GLN A 332 -30.96 -14.24 23.85
CA GLN A 332 -30.46 -13.52 25.03
C GLN A 332 -29.39 -12.51 24.65
N THR A 333 -28.75 -12.71 23.51
CA THR A 333 -27.69 -11.81 22.99
C THR A 333 -27.78 -11.74 21.48
N ALA A 334 -27.55 -10.54 20.97
CA ALA A 334 -27.26 -10.31 19.55
C ALA A 334 -26.05 -9.38 19.45
N ARG A 335 -25.11 -9.68 18.54
CA ARG A 335 -23.86 -8.93 18.34
C ARG A 335 -23.65 -8.64 16.88
N ALA A 336 -23.10 -7.46 16.59
CA ALA A 336 -22.57 -7.14 15.29
C ALA A 336 -21.17 -6.52 15.40
N THR A 337 -20.31 -6.83 14.44
CA THR A 337 -19.05 -6.12 14.27
C THR A 337 -19.24 -5.05 13.22
N VAL A 338 -18.91 -3.80 13.55
CA VAL A 338 -18.95 -2.65 12.64
C VAL A 338 -17.53 -2.15 12.45
N ASN A 339 -17.06 -2.17 11.19
CA ASN A 339 -15.77 -1.60 10.83
C ASN A 339 -15.95 -0.19 10.29
N CYS A 340 -15.26 0.77 10.89
CA CYS A 340 -15.23 2.16 10.47
C CYS A 340 -13.88 2.51 9.86
N ARG A 341 -13.93 3.17 8.70
CA ARG A 341 -12.79 3.78 8.02
C ARG A 341 -12.94 5.29 8.12
N ILE A 342 -12.22 5.87 9.05
CA ILE A 342 -12.37 7.25 9.51
C ILE A 342 -11.39 8.15 8.74
N VAL A 343 -11.84 9.30 8.26
CA VAL A 343 -10.91 10.28 7.66
C VAL A 343 -9.91 10.78 8.73
N PRO A 344 -8.63 10.99 8.41
CA PRO A 344 -7.58 11.21 9.40
C PRO A 344 -7.81 12.40 10.36
N ASP A 345 -8.58 13.39 9.91
CA ASP A 345 -8.84 14.63 10.67
C ASP A 345 -10.12 14.54 11.52
N GLU A 346 -10.79 13.40 11.53
CA GLU A 346 -11.99 13.17 12.33
C GLU A 346 -11.63 12.39 13.60
N PRO A 347 -11.94 12.94 14.80
CA PRO A 347 -11.69 12.23 16.05
C PRO A 347 -12.49 10.92 16.12
N VAL A 348 -11.83 9.86 16.55
CA VAL A 348 -12.43 8.52 16.69
C VAL A 348 -13.64 8.56 17.64
N GLU A 349 -13.54 9.34 18.72
CA GLU A 349 -14.59 9.54 19.70
C GLU A 349 -15.82 10.22 19.10
N ALA A 350 -15.64 11.13 18.16
CA ALA A 350 -16.75 11.79 17.45
C ALA A 350 -17.52 10.82 16.56
N VAL A 351 -16.79 9.84 15.96
CA VAL A 351 -17.41 8.77 15.17
C VAL A 351 -18.20 7.82 16.08
N GLU A 352 -17.69 7.43 17.24
CA GLU A 352 -18.42 6.62 18.22
C GLU A 352 -19.71 7.30 18.71
N GLN A 353 -19.62 8.60 19.04
CA GLN A 353 -20.81 9.40 19.41
C GLN A 353 -21.82 9.47 18.27
N THR A 354 -21.34 9.55 17.03
CA THR A 354 -22.22 9.53 15.86
C THR A 354 -22.88 8.17 15.68
N LEU A 355 -22.16 7.07 15.88
CA LEU A 355 -22.74 5.72 15.88
C LEU A 355 -23.84 5.59 16.94
N ALA A 356 -23.58 6.02 18.19
CA ALA A 356 -24.58 5.98 19.26
C ALA A 356 -25.86 6.75 18.89
N ARG A 357 -25.73 7.94 18.30
CA ARG A 357 -26.85 8.75 17.84
C ARG A 357 -27.61 8.11 16.68
N VAL A 358 -26.91 7.50 15.73
CA VAL A 358 -27.50 6.84 14.54
C VAL A 358 -28.23 5.56 14.94
N LEU A 359 -27.65 4.78 15.83
CA LEU A 359 -28.27 3.55 16.35
C LEU A 359 -29.53 3.85 17.16
N ASP A 360 -29.62 5.03 17.79
CA ASP A 360 -30.80 5.57 18.49
C ASP A 360 -31.51 4.55 19.39
N ASP A 361 -30.74 3.74 20.12
CA ASP A 361 -31.22 2.78 21.07
C ASP A 361 -30.17 2.59 22.20
N PRO A 362 -30.45 3.08 23.44
CA PRO A 362 -29.50 2.99 24.55
C PRO A 362 -29.24 1.56 25.03
N LYS A 363 -30.01 0.57 24.55
CA LYS A 363 -29.77 -0.85 24.84
C LYS A 363 -28.79 -1.52 23.90
N ILE A 364 -28.37 -0.82 22.84
CA ILE A 364 -27.27 -1.24 22.00
C ILE A 364 -25.97 -0.71 22.60
N ALA A 365 -25.25 -1.57 23.31
CA ALA A 365 -23.93 -1.22 23.82
C ALA A 365 -22.91 -1.16 22.66
N ILE A 366 -22.09 -0.11 22.64
CA ILE A 366 -21.00 0.07 21.68
C ILE A 366 -19.69 -0.10 22.44
N SER A 367 -18.78 -0.91 21.92
CA SER A 367 -17.44 -1.05 22.48
C SER A 367 -16.39 -1.11 21.35
N ALA A 368 -15.30 -0.36 21.52
CA ALA A 368 -14.18 -0.40 20.58
C ALA A 368 -13.45 -1.76 20.66
N LYS A 369 -13.08 -2.31 19.52
CA LYS A 369 -12.23 -3.52 19.39
C LYS A 369 -10.85 -3.09 18.87
N GLY A 370 -9.84 -3.27 19.72
CA GLY A 370 -8.48 -2.80 19.41
C GLY A 370 -8.33 -1.29 19.53
N GLU A 371 -7.15 -0.82 19.23
CA GLU A 371 -6.77 0.59 19.30
C GLU A 371 -6.69 1.20 17.89
N ALA A 372 -7.29 2.35 17.71
CA ALA A 372 -7.14 3.11 16.49
C ALA A 372 -5.74 3.74 16.43
N VAL A 373 -5.07 3.56 15.30
CA VAL A 373 -3.76 4.19 15.07
C VAL A 373 -3.98 5.51 14.35
N SER A 374 -3.72 6.62 15.03
CA SER A 374 -3.75 7.95 14.40
C SER A 374 -2.64 8.03 13.35
N SER A 375 -3.01 8.40 12.14
CA SER A 375 -2.10 8.50 10.99
C SER A 375 -2.31 9.84 10.30
N PRO A 376 -1.66 10.93 10.77
CA PRO A 376 -1.80 12.22 10.14
C PRO A 376 -1.31 12.18 8.69
N PRO A 377 -1.92 12.92 7.76
CA PRO A 377 -1.44 13.00 6.38
C PRO A 377 0.01 13.45 6.32
N SER A 378 0.80 12.84 5.43
CA SER A 378 2.11 13.38 5.08
C SER A 378 1.98 14.75 4.42
N PRO A 379 2.88 15.70 4.69
CA PRO A 379 2.85 17.00 4.03
C PRO A 379 3.06 16.83 2.51
N ILE A 380 2.48 17.72 1.71
CA ILE A 380 2.72 17.74 0.27
C ILE A 380 4.17 18.20 0.05
N ASN A 381 5.05 17.25 -0.22
CA ASN A 381 6.48 17.50 -0.48
C ASN A 381 6.66 17.92 -1.95
N ALA A 382 7.04 19.17 -2.18
CA ALA A 382 7.19 19.70 -3.53
C ALA A 382 8.29 19.01 -4.34
N GLU A 383 9.44 18.68 -3.71
CA GLU A 383 10.55 17.96 -4.35
C GLU A 383 10.10 16.58 -4.85
N LEU A 384 9.43 15.83 -3.97
CA LEU A 384 8.90 14.51 -4.32
C LEU A 384 7.87 14.61 -5.44
N MET A 385 6.86 15.48 -5.30
CA MET A 385 5.79 15.60 -6.27
C MET A 385 6.28 16.05 -7.65
N GLN A 386 7.21 17.00 -7.72
CA GLN A 386 7.83 17.44 -8.97
C GLN A 386 8.68 16.35 -9.62
N THR A 387 9.45 15.61 -8.80
CA THR A 387 10.29 14.50 -9.28
C THR A 387 9.43 13.37 -9.83
N VAL A 388 8.38 12.96 -9.10
CA VAL A 388 7.41 11.95 -9.57
C VAL A 388 6.73 12.42 -10.85
N ALA A 389 6.26 13.67 -10.92
CA ALA A 389 5.59 14.21 -12.11
C ALA A 389 6.50 14.19 -13.34
N ARG A 390 7.76 14.63 -13.20
CA ARG A 390 8.73 14.63 -14.30
C ARG A 390 8.99 13.22 -14.81
N ILE A 391 9.31 12.27 -13.94
CA ILE A 391 9.62 10.89 -14.33
C ILE A 391 8.38 10.20 -14.91
N SER A 392 7.18 10.43 -14.33
CA SER A 392 5.92 9.90 -14.86
C SER A 392 5.66 10.43 -16.28
N THR A 393 5.91 11.71 -16.56
CA THR A 393 5.72 12.28 -17.89
C THR A 393 6.68 11.68 -18.92
N GLU A 394 7.91 11.36 -18.52
CA GLU A 394 8.90 10.71 -19.38
C GLU A 394 8.52 9.26 -19.72
N LEU A 395 7.99 8.49 -18.75
CA LEU A 395 7.65 7.07 -18.92
C LEU A 395 6.22 6.87 -19.45
N TRP A 396 5.29 7.71 -19.03
CA TRP A 396 3.86 7.61 -19.37
C TRP A 396 3.32 8.99 -19.81
N PRO A 397 3.65 9.44 -21.03
CA PRO A 397 3.20 10.75 -21.52
C PRO A 397 1.68 10.91 -21.45
N GLY A 398 1.22 12.03 -20.92
CA GLY A 398 -0.22 12.34 -20.80
C GLY A 398 -0.93 11.71 -19.58
N VAL A 399 -0.27 10.86 -18.81
CA VAL A 399 -0.85 10.27 -17.59
C VAL A 399 -0.75 11.27 -16.43
N PRO A 400 -1.89 11.72 -15.86
CA PRO A 400 -1.88 12.70 -14.78
C PRO A 400 -1.41 12.10 -13.46
N LEU A 401 -0.71 12.92 -12.67
CA LEU A 401 -0.36 12.61 -11.30
C LEU A 401 -1.48 13.04 -10.35
N VAL A 402 -1.93 12.13 -9.49
CA VAL A 402 -3.05 12.35 -8.58
C VAL A 402 -2.62 12.06 -7.13
N PRO A 403 -2.58 13.06 -6.24
CA PRO A 403 -2.43 12.81 -4.81
C PRO A 403 -3.67 12.07 -4.29
N THR A 404 -3.48 11.08 -3.41
CA THR A 404 -4.59 10.24 -2.94
C THR A 404 -4.47 9.91 -1.45
N MET A 405 -5.61 9.58 -0.86
CA MET A 405 -5.72 8.95 0.45
C MET A 405 -6.11 7.49 0.26
N SER A 406 -5.40 6.55 0.87
CA SER A 406 -5.86 5.15 0.90
C SER A 406 -7.14 5.03 1.74
N THR A 407 -8.07 4.24 1.27
CA THR A 407 -9.25 3.84 2.06
C THR A 407 -8.94 2.66 3.01
N GLY A 408 -7.82 1.97 2.76
CA GLY A 408 -7.18 1.02 3.64
C GLY A 408 -6.11 1.67 4.52
N TYR A 409 -5.15 0.88 4.95
CA TYR A 409 -3.95 1.32 5.66
C TYR A 409 -2.75 0.49 5.17
N THR A 410 -1.56 1.02 5.39
CA THR A 410 -0.27 0.36 5.16
C THR A 410 0.64 0.60 6.36
N ASP A 411 1.84 0.06 6.34
CA ASP A 411 2.87 0.35 7.35
C ASP A 411 3.24 1.84 7.45
N SER A 412 2.89 2.65 6.45
CA SER A 412 3.04 4.11 6.49
C SER A 412 2.36 4.76 7.69
N ARG A 413 1.27 4.17 8.22
CA ARG A 413 0.58 4.67 9.42
C ARG A 413 1.49 4.76 10.63
N TRP A 414 2.34 3.76 10.83
CA TRP A 414 3.27 3.69 11.96
C TRP A 414 4.37 4.74 11.83
N LEU A 415 4.93 4.90 10.62
CA LEU A 415 5.95 5.92 10.35
C LEU A 415 5.40 7.33 10.58
N ARG A 416 4.20 7.63 10.02
CA ARG A 416 3.56 8.94 10.20
C ARG A 416 3.21 9.23 11.65
N SER A 417 2.72 8.24 12.40
CA SER A 417 2.47 8.37 13.85
C SER A 417 3.76 8.67 14.62
N ALA A 418 4.91 8.15 14.15
CA ALA A 418 6.22 8.39 14.75
C ALA A 418 6.91 9.68 14.25
N GLY A 419 6.23 10.48 13.42
CA GLY A 419 6.74 11.75 12.87
C GLY A 419 7.63 11.60 11.64
N ILE A 420 7.66 10.44 10.98
CA ILE A 420 8.37 10.21 9.71
C ILE A 420 7.33 10.25 8.59
N PRO A 421 7.33 11.28 7.71
CA PRO A 421 6.45 11.32 6.55
C PRO A 421 6.65 10.08 5.66
N ALA A 422 5.56 9.47 5.20
CA ALA A 422 5.61 8.31 4.34
C ALA A 422 4.67 8.49 3.15
N TYR A 423 5.18 8.18 1.97
CA TYR A 423 4.51 8.36 0.69
C TYR A 423 4.40 7.03 -0.03
N GLY A 424 3.17 6.65 -0.41
CA GLY A 424 2.94 5.50 -1.27
C GLY A 424 3.20 5.87 -2.73
N VAL A 425 4.27 5.30 -3.30
CA VAL A 425 4.68 5.58 -4.69
C VAL A 425 5.33 4.32 -5.27
N SER A 426 4.65 3.64 -6.16
CA SER A 426 5.18 2.42 -6.77
C SER A 426 5.45 2.54 -8.29
N GLY A 427 4.65 3.32 -9.01
CA GLY A 427 4.69 3.31 -10.49
C GLY A 427 4.24 1.97 -11.10
N LEU A 428 3.71 1.05 -10.29
CA LEU A 428 3.13 -0.20 -10.75
C LEU A 428 1.70 0.07 -11.22
N PHE A 429 1.44 -0.18 -12.49
CA PHE A 429 0.10 -0.03 -13.05
C PHE A 429 -0.66 -1.34 -12.95
N SER A 430 -1.88 -1.27 -12.42
CA SER A 430 -2.78 -2.42 -12.33
C SER A 430 -4.23 -2.03 -12.56
N ASP A 431 -5.05 -3.03 -12.91
CA ASP A 431 -6.50 -2.91 -12.92
C ASP A 431 -7.03 -3.48 -11.60
N PRO A 432 -7.55 -2.64 -10.69
CA PRO A 432 -8.07 -3.12 -9.39
C PRO A 432 -9.19 -4.16 -9.51
N GLY A 433 -9.91 -4.18 -10.63
CA GLY A 433 -10.95 -5.18 -10.91
C GLY A 433 -10.41 -6.53 -11.38
N ASN A 434 -9.11 -6.63 -11.71
CA ASN A 434 -8.54 -7.82 -12.35
C ASN A 434 -7.10 -8.15 -11.89
N ASN A 435 -6.63 -7.62 -10.78
CA ASN A 435 -5.28 -7.90 -10.28
C ASN A 435 -5.21 -9.00 -9.22
N GLY A 436 -6.33 -9.38 -8.62
CA GLY A 436 -6.42 -10.46 -7.64
C GLY A 436 -5.76 -10.19 -6.29
N VAL A 437 -5.35 -8.95 -6.00
CA VAL A 437 -4.79 -8.56 -4.69
C VAL A 437 -5.78 -8.89 -3.57
N HIS A 438 -5.32 -9.54 -2.50
CA HIS A 438 -6.11 -10.13 -1.41
C HIS A 438 -7.17 -11.18 -1.85
N GLY A 439 -7.29 -11.41 -3.16
CA GLY A 439 -8.19 -12.39 -3.75
C GLY A 439 -7.47 -13.64 -4.26
N LEU A 440 -8.06 -14.28 -5.27
CA LEU A 440 -7.49 -15.45 -5.95
C LEU A 440 -6.73 -15.01 -7.20
N ASN A 441 -5.73 -15.83 -7.57
CA ASN A 441 -5.02 -15.70 -8.84
C ASN A 441 -4.39 -14.31 -9.06
N GLU A 442 -3.75 -13.77 -8.01
CA GLU A 442 -3.06 -12.48 -8.06
C GLU A 442 -2.07 -12.42 -9.22
N GLN A 443 -2.06 -11.28 -9.94
CA GLN A 443 -1.28 -11.14 -11.16
C GLN A 443 -0.88 -9.70 -11.48
N ILE A 444 0.31 -9.52 -12.08
CA ILE A 444 0.79 -8.24 -12.61
C ILE A 444 1.26 -8.40 -14.05
N ARG A 445 1.01 -7.41 -14.90
CA ARG A 445 1.62 -7.40 -16.24
C ARG A 445 3.14 -7.24 -16.14
N ILE A 446 3.88 -8.05 -16.88
CA ILE A 446 5.35 -8.03 -16.89
C ILE A 446 5.87 -6.65 -17.31
N SER A 447 5.26 -6.04 -18.33
CA SER A 447 5.62 -4.69 -18.78
C SER A 447 5.43 -3.62 -17.71
N ASP A 448 4.34 -3.72 -16.91
CA ASP A 448 4.06 -2.75 -15.85
C ASP A 448 5.00 -2.93 -14.66
N LEU A 449 5.40 -4.18 -14.33
CA LEU A 449 6.41 -4.47 -13.32
C LEU A 449 7.77 -3.87 -13.70
N HIS A 450 8.22 -4.06 -14.95
CA HIS A 450 9.49 -3.50 -15.42
C HIS A 450 9.45 -1.98 -15.51
N ALA A 451 8.34 -1.39 -15.96
CA ALA A 451 8.17 0.06 -16.00
C ALA A 451 8.18 0.68 -14.59
N GLY A 452 7.50 0.05 -13.63
CA GLY A 452 7.53 0.44 -12.22
C GLY A 452 8.93 0.34 -11.61
N ARG A 453 9.68 -0.72 -11.94
CA ARG A 453 11.08 -0.86 -11.52
C ARG A 453 11.96 0.29 -12.01
N GLU A 454 11.87 0.62 -13.28
CA GLU A 454 12.64 1.73 -13.86
C GLU A 454 12.20 3.08 -13.30
N PHE A 455 10.88 3.27 -13.09
CA PHE A 455 10.35 4.45 -12.43
C PHE A 455 10.94 4.63 -11.02
N LEU A 456 10.88 3.61 -10.17
CA LEU A 456 11.43 3.65 -8.81
C LEU A 456 12.95 3.80 -8.79
N TYR A 457 13.66 3.17 -9.73
CA TYR A 457 15.10 3.40 -9.89
C TYR A 457 15.43 4.87 -10.11
N ARG A 458 14.76 5.51 -11.06
CA ARG A 458 14.98 6.95 -11.37
C ARG A 458 14.54 7.84 -10.22
N LEU A 459 13.40 7.52 -9.60
CA LEU A 459 12.83 8.30 -8.50
C LEU A 459 13.77 8.33 -7.29
N VAL A 460 14.19 7.16 -6.82
CA VAL A 460 15.07 7.04 -5.65
C VAL A 460 16.41 7.72 -5.91
N LYS A 461 16.99 7.51 -7.10
CA LYS A 461 18.25 8.16 -7.51
C LYS A 461 18.16 9.68 -7.52
N ALA A 462 17.05 10.23 -8.00
CA ALA A 462 16.80 11.67 -8.03
C ALA A 462 16.56 12.25 -6.64
N LEU A 463 15.75 11.58 -5.80
CA LEU A 463 15.45 12.04 -4.44
C LEU A 463 16.64 11.93 -3.48
N ALA A 464 17.51 10.96 -3.71
CA ALA A 464 18.70 10.80 -2.90
C ALA A 464 19.82 11.81 -3.24
N GLY A 465 19.64 12.61 -4.28
CA GLY A 465 20.62 13.64 -4.68
C GLY A 465 21.83 12.99 -5.36
N ALA A 466 21.76 12.76 -6.66
CA ALA A 466 22.96 12.38 -7.39
C ALA A 466 23.75 13.66 -7.73
N LYS A 467 25.04 13.73 -7.35
CA LYS A 467 25.92 14.62 -8.09
C LYS A 467 25.89 14.15 -9.55
N PRO A 468 25.70 15.05 -10.55
CA PRO A 468 25.96 14.69 -11.93
C PRO A 468 27.37 14.11 -11.95
N GLY A 469 27.51 12.88 -12.43
CA GLY A 469 28.85 12.29 -12.59
C GLY A 469 29.72 13.20 -13.47
N ASN A 470 30.94 13.45 -13.02
CA ASN A 470 31.98 14.09 -13.83
C ASN A 470 32.25 13.28 -15.08
#